data_174f3ed668261ed1de7d145bad1670fd
#
_entry.id   174f3ed668261ed1de7d145bad1670fd
#
_cell.length_a   1.000
_cell.length_b   1.000
_cell.length_c   1.000
_cell.angle_alpha   90.00
_cell.angle_beta   90.00
_cell.angle_gamma   90.00
#
_symmetry.space_group_name_H-M   'P 1'
#
loop_
_entity.id
_entity.type
_entity.pdbx_description
1 polymer ?
#
loop_
_entity_poly.entity_id
_entity_poly.type
_entity_poly.pdbx_seq_one_letter_code
_entity_poly.pdbx_strand_id
1 'polypeptide(L)'
;MVRILIKSLIAVFMVASSQAQAMTVFACEPEWAALTKTLVPEATVRTATTHLQDPHHIEARPSLIAQLRGADFAICTGAELEAGWLPMLQDRAGNPKVQNGRPGMFYAAQHVDLIDPFKGTVTPFSGDVHAQGNPHFHTDPRRVMLVAKALAGRLGQLFPDKKTQVDQNLVKFEDELSRRIVVWEKQAAPLKGRTVITQHASFGYVWAWLGIKPIADLEPRPGVPPTASHLERVIALSKTQQPVAIVIAQHHDPKPGRWLAKSMDMERKLLILPATVSDEQPDSIIRWFDQLVAQLSSLAK
;
A
#
# COMPACT_ATOMS: atom_id res chain seq x y z
N MET A 1 68.18 -42.23 29.16
CA MET A 1 66.77 -41.82 29.45
C MET A 1 66.48 -40.54 28.71
N VAL A 2 65.84 -40.59 27.54
CA VAL A 2 65.53 -39.45 26.73
C VAL A 2 64.04 -39.17 26.92
N ARG A 3 63.67 -38.02 27.48
CA ARG A 3 62.26 -37.52 27.62
C ARG A 3 61.87 -36.79 26.35
N ILE A 4 60.98 -37.37 25.55
CA ILE A 4 60.35 -36.77 24.40
C ILE A 4 59.18 -35.92 24.93
N LEU A 5 59.25 -34.58 24.81
CA LEU A 5 58.15 -33.68 25.07
C LEU A 5 57.31 -33.51 23.80
N ILE A 6 56.13 -34.11 23.78
CA ILE A 6 55.14 -33.90 22.74
C ILE A 6 54.41 -32.56 23.06
N LYS A 7 54.67 -31.52 22.27
CA LYS A 7 53.89 -30.28 22.31
C LYS A 7 52.64 -30.46 21.42
N SER A 8 51.48 -30.67 22.03
CA SER A 8 50.17 -30.67 21.36
C SER A 8 49.82 -29.23 20.97
N LEU A 9 49.81 -28.94 19.68
CA LEU A 9 49.38 -27.68 19.13
C LEU A 9 47.84 -27.77 18.93
N ILE A 10 47.07 -27.18 19.85
CA ILE A 10 45.61 -27.05 19.70
C ILE A 10 45.35 -25.87 18.77
N ALA A 11 45.00 -26.14 17.51
CA ALA A 11 44.54 -25.12 16.58
C ALA A 11 43.04 -24.80 16.91
N VAL A 12 42.86 -23.65 17.58
CA VAL A 12 41.49 -23.11 17.78
C VAL A 12 41.02 -22.53 16.46
N PHE A 13 40.13 -23.24 15.75
CA PHE A 13 39.37 -22.71 14.63
C PHE A 13 38.36 -21.70 15.18
N MET A 14 38.68 -20.40 15.14
CA MET A 14 37.67 -19.37 15.30
C MET A 14 36.75 -19.39 14.06
N VAL A 15 35.58 -20.00 14.21
CA VAL A 15 34.46 -19.82 13.26
C VAL A 15 34.00 -18.38 13.45
N ALA A 16 34.46 -17.48 12.60
CA ALA A 16 33.91 -16.14 12.51
C ALA A 16 32.43 -16.29 12.01
N SER A 17 31.50 -16.31 12.95
CA SER A 17 30.09 -16.17 12.65
C SER A 17 29.90 -14.81 12.00
N SER A 18 29.90 -14.75 10.67
CA SER A 18 29.42 -13.59 9.92
C SER A 18 27.96 -13.38 10.34
N GLN A 19 27.73 -12.47 11.26
CA GLN A 19 26.38 -11.97 11.51
C GLN A 19 25.93 -11.31 10.22
N ALA A 20 25.12 -11.99 9.42
CA ALA A 20 24.46 -11.39 8.27
C ALA A 20 23.68 -10.18 8.79
N GLN A 21 24.15 -8.99 8.48
CA GLN A 21 23.47 -7.76 8.88
C GLN A 21 22.08 -7.78 8.25
N ALA A 22 21.05 -7.63 9.07
CA ALA A 22 19.67 -7.60 8.58
C ALA A 22 19.51 -6.44 7.57
N MET A 23 18.95 -6.76 6.40
CA MET A 23 18.65 -5.78 5.37
C MET A 23 17.71 -4.70 5.93
N THR A 24 18.11 -3.43 5.81
CA THR A 24 17.28 -2.29 6.25
C THR A 24 16.50 -1.73 5.07
N VAL A 25 15.18 -1.72 5.19
CA VAL A 25 14.26 -1.25 4.15
C VAL A 25 13.48 -0.05 4.65
N PHE A 26 13.39 0.98 3.81
CA PHE A 26 12.46 2.09 3.99
C PHE A 26 11.25 1.86 3.08
N ALA A 27 10.07 1.74 3.68
CA ALA A 27 8.81 1.65 2.97
C ALA A 27 8.06 2.98 3.08
N CYS A 28 7.54 3.50 1.99
CA CYS A 28 6.73 4.70 2.03
C CYS A 28 5.39 4.43 2.71
N GLU A 29 4.73 3.32 2.35
CA GLU A 29 3.41 2.94 2.86
C GLU A 29 3.44 1.57 3.58
N PRO A 30 2.51 1.33 4.53
CA PRO A 30 2.48 0.10 5.34
C PRO A 30 2.31 -1.19 4.54
N GLU A 31 1.55 -1.17 3.45
CA GLU A 31 1.34 -2.33 2.57
C GLU A 31 2.64 -2.83 1.95
N TRP A 32 3.54 -1.92 1.58
CA TRP A 32 4.84 -2.29 1.04
C TRP A 32 5.80 -2.79 2.11
N ALA A 33 5.66 -2.29 3.33
CA ALA A 33 6.37 -2.84 4.48
C ALA A 33 5.92 -4.28 4.77
N ALA A 34 4.62 -4.54 4.80
CA ALA A 34 4.05 -5.87 4.98
C ALA A 34 4.49 -6.82 3.86
N LEU A 35 4.43 -6.38 2.59
CA LEU A 35 4.88 -7.16 1.44
C LEU A 35 6.37 -7.50 1.52
N THR A 36 7.19 -6.53 1.92
CA THR A 36 8.62 -6.75 2.11
C THR A 36 8.88 -7.81 3.18
N LYS A 37 8.19 -7.74 4.32
CA LYS A 37 8.30 -8.74 5.40
C LYS A 37 7.73 -10.10 5.00
N THR A 38 6.73 -10.13 4.12
CA THR A 38 6.25 -11.40 3.55
C THR A 38 7.37 -12.10 2.76
N LEU A 39 8.14 -11.36 1.98
CA LEU A 39 9.22 -11.91 1.16
C LEU A 39 10.53 -12.11 1.94
N VAL A 40 10.84 -11.21 2.88
CA VAL A 40 12.06 -11.20 3.71
C VAL A 40 11.67 -10.95 5.17
N PRO A 41 11.21 -11.95 5.93
CA PRO A 41 10.69 -11.77 7.30
C PRO A 41 11.69 -11.15 8.27
N GLU A 42 12.98 -11.41 8.09
CA GLU A 42 14.06 -10.88 8.92
C GLU A 42 14.47 -9.44 8.58
N ALA A 43 13.94 -8.82 7.51
CA ALA A 43 14.25 -7.45 7.16
C ALA A 43 13.84 -6.48 8.26
N THR A 44 14.69 -5.53 8.56
CA THR A 44 14.35 -4.37 9.39
C THR A 44 13.63 -3.35 8.50
N VAL A 45 12.31 -3.31 8.56
CA VAL A 45 11.52 -2.37 7.77
C VAL A 45 11.15 -1.15 8.61
N ARG A 46 11.26 0.02 8.02
CA ARG A 46 10.83 1.31 8.59
C ARG A 46 9.84 1.96 7.65
N THR A 47 8.68 2.33 8.16
CA THR A 47 7.58 2.87 7.36
C THR A 47 7.47 4.38 7.54
N ALA A 48 7.28 5.11 6.45
CA ALA A 48 7.12 6.56 6.49
C ALA A 48 5.73 6.97 6.98
N THR A 49 4.71 6.21 6.60
CA THR A 49 3.30 6.47 6.91
C THR A 49 2.71 5.39 7.81
N THR A 50 1.52 5.65 8.32
CA THR A 50 0.69 4.68 9.04
C THR A 50 -0.69 4.58 8.37
N HIS A 51 -1.46 3.55 8.69
CA HIS A 51 -2.82 3.35 8.16
C HIS A 51 -3.82 4.49 8.50
N LEU A 52 -3.45 5.38 9.43
CA LEU A 52 -4.26 6.54 9.84
C LEU A 52 -3.81 7.85 9.20
N GLN A 53 -2.79 7.82 8.35
CA GLN A 53 -2.25 9.00 7.69
C GLN A 53 -2.55 8.97 6.20
N ASP A 54 -2.81 10.16 5.65
CA ASP A 54 -2.90 10.34 4.21
C ASP A 54 -1.48 10.30 3.61
N PRO A 55 -1.19 9.35 2.71
CA PRO A 55 0.15 9.22 2.12
C PRO A 55 0.54 10.37 1.18
N HIS A 56 -0.41 11.19 0.71
CA HIS A 56 -0.11 12.37 -0.10
C HIS A 56 0.56 13.48 0.73
N HIS A 57 0.29 13.55 2.04
CA HIS A 57 0.62 14.68 2.89
C HIS A 57 1.46 14.26 4.10
N ILE A 58 2.73 13.93 3.86
CA ILE A 58 3.68 13.54 4.91
C ILE A 58 4.72 14.63 5.12
N GLU A 59 5.00 14.94 6.37
CA GLU A 59 6.06 15.86 6.74
C GLU A 59 7.43 15.15 6.71
N ALA A 60 8.41 15.72 6.00
CA ALA A 60 9.78 15.22 5.94
C ALA A 60 10.55 15.51 7.24
N ARG A 61 10.15 14.87 8.34
CA ARG A 61 10.73 15.05 9.68
C ARG A 61 12.12 14.39 9.81
N PRO A 62 12.95 14.85 10.76
CA PRO A 62 14.33 14.34 10.94
C PRO A 62 14.43 12.83 11.12
N SER A 63 13.45 12.20 11.77
CA SER A 63 13.40 10.75 11.94
C SER A 63 13.28 9.99 10.61
N LEU A 64 12.45 10.45 9.68
CA LEU A 64 12.32 9.85 8.36
C LEU A 64 13.58 10.05 7.52
N ILE A 65 14.20 11.24 7.61
CA ILE A 65 15.50 11.51 6.96
C ILE A 65 16.57 10.53 7.44
N ALA A 66 16.66 10.30 8.76
CA ALA A 66 17.62 9.35 9.34
C ALA A 66 17.33 7.90 8.91
N GLN A 67 16.06 7.51 8.84
CA GLN A 67 15.64 6.18 8.39
C GLN A 67 16.01 5.94 6.92
N LEU A 68 15.70 6.88 6.02
CA LEU A 68 16.02 6.75 4.60
C LEU A 68 17.54 6.79 4.36
N ARG A 69 18.29 7.58 5.17
CA ARG A 69 19.75 7.63 5.10
C ARG A 69 20.40 6.28 5.39
N GLY A 70 19.84 5.51 6.32
CA GLY A 70 20.35 4.19 6.71
C GLY A 70 19.78 3.02 5.90
N ALA A 71 18.90 3.25 4.92
CA ALA A 71 18.26 2.20 4.17
C ALA A 71 19.19 1.57 3.11
N ASP A 72 19.15 0.26 2.99
CA ASP A 72 19.78 -0.49 1.90
C ASP A 72 18.89 -0.54 0.65
N PHE A 73 17.58 -0.46 0.88
CA PHE A 73 16.54 -0.53 -0.13
C PHE A 73 15.36 0.38 0.27
N ALA A 74 14.68 0.98 -0.69
CA ALA A 74 13.46 1.73 -0.47
C ALA A 74 12.38 1.28 -1.44
N ILE A 75 11.15 1.17 -0.93
CA ILE A 75 9.96 0.85 -1.72
C ILE A 75 8.87 1.87 -1.46
N CYS A 76 8.34 2.46 -2.53
CA CYS A 76 7.26 3.44 -2.51
C CYS A 76 6.21 3.08 -3.56
N THR A 77 5.02 3.62 -3.44
CA THR A 77 3.95 3.44 -4.42
C THR A 77 4.34 4.03 -5.77
N GLY A 78 4.82 5.26 -5.83
CA GLY A 78 5.05 5.98 -7.07
C GLY A 78 3.76 6.56 -7.65
N ALA A 79 3.71 6.76 -8.98
CA ALA A 79 2.57 7.42 -9.64
C ALA A 79 2.18 8.74 -8.96
N GLU A 80 3.18 9.51 -8.57
CA GLU A 80 3.06 10.85 -7.95
C GLU A 80 2.44 10.86 -6.54
N LEU A 81 2.18 9.70 -5.89
CA LEU A 81 1.60 9.65 -4.54
C LEU A 81 2.48 10.40 -3.53
N GLU A 82 3.77 10.18 -3.56
CA GLU A 82 4.73 10.76 -2.63
C GLU A 82 5.40 12.04 -3.16
N ALA A 83 4.90 12.62 -4.27
CA ALA A 83 5.54 13.75 -4.93
C ALA A 83 5.72 14.98 -4.03
N GLY A 84 4.82 15.17 -3.05
CA GLY A 84 4.86 16.30 -2.12
C GLY A 84 5.96 16.23 -1.06
N TRP A 85 6.56 15.04 -0.82
CA TRP A 85 7.48 14.89 0.32
C TRP A 85 8.73 14.02 0.05
N LEU A 86 8.63 12.97 -0.76
CA LEU A 86 9.72 12.03 -0.98
C LEU A 86 10.96 12.66 -1.63
N PRO A 87 10.85 13.54 -2.65
CA PRO A 87 12.04 14.16 -3.26
C PRO A 87 12.87 14.95 -2.26
N MET A 88 12.23 15.74 -1.39
CA MET A 88 12.93 16.49 -0.34
C MET A 88 13.54 15.54 0.70
N LEU A 89 12.89 14.43 1.02
CA LEU A 89 13.40 13.42 1.94
C LEU A 89 14.65 12.74 1.37
N GLN A 90 14.63 12.38 0.08
CA GLN A 90 15.78 11.78 -0.63
C GLN A 90 16.98 12.74 -0.67
N ASP A 91 16.75 14.01 -0.97
CA ASP A 91 17.79 15.04 -1.00
C ASP A 91 18.45 15.17 0.38
N ARG A 92 17.66 15.38 1.43
CA ARG A 92 18.18 15.54 2.81
C ARG A 92 18.81 14.28 3.38
N ALA A 93 18.35 13.10 2.99
CA ALA A 93 18.94 11.84 3.40
C ALA A 93 20.32 11.62 2.77
N GLY A 94 20.50 12.06 1.51
CA GLY A 94 21.77 11.95 0.79
C GLY A 94 22.25 10.51 0.59
N ASN A 95 21.34 9.52 0.64
CA ASN A 95 21.69 8.11 0.48
C ASN A 95 21.76 7.73 -1.00
N PRO A 96 22.96 7.44 -1.55
CA PRO A 96 23.11 7.17 -2.98
C PRO A 96 22.48 5.85 -3.44
N LYS A 97 22.16 4.93 -2.52
CA LYS A 97 21.54 3.63 -2.84
C LYS A 97 20.08 3.79 -3.26
N VAL A 98 19.35 4.75 -2.67
CA VAL A 98 17.89 4.88 -2.76
C VAL A 98 17.44 6.21 -3.39
N GLN A 99 18.30 6.80 -4.24
CA GLN A 99 17.92 7.93 -5.09
C GLN A 99 17.12 7.47 -6.30
N ASN A 100 16.35 8.38 -6.89
CA ASN A 100 15.62 8.10 -8.13
C ASN A 100 16.54 7.52 -9.21
N GLY A 101 16.08 6.47 -9.90
CA GLY A 101 16.84 5.77 -10.93
C GLY A 101 17.94 4.83 -10.40
N ARG A 102 18.12 4.71 -9.09
CA ARG A 102 19.04 3.74 -8.50
C ARG A 102 18.36 2.39 -8.29
N PRO A 103 19.11 1.27 -8.41
CA PRO A 103 18.53 -0.07 -8.25
C PRO A 103 17.89 -0.31 -6.88
N GLY A 104 18.39 0.35 -5.82
CA GLY A 104 17.84 0.25 -4.45
C GLY A 104 16.56 1.05 -4.24
N MET A 105 16.12 1.89 -5.20
CA MET A 105 14.82 2.56 -5.18
C MET A 105 13.82 1.80 -6.05
N PHE A 106 12.71 1.38 -5.46
CA PHE A 106 11.67 0.61 -6.13
C PHE A 106 10.33 1.36 -6.06
N TYR A 107 9.75 1.62 -7.21
CA TYR A 107 8.41 2.19 -7.33
C TYR A 107 7.43 1.13 -7.80
N ALA A 108 6.48 0.76 -6.96
CA ALA A 108 5.52 -0.30 -7.22
C ALA A 108 4.64 -0.03 -8.45
N ALA A 109 4.28 1.23 -8.69
CA ALA A 109 3.49 1.65 -9.85
C ALA A 109 4.13 1.34 -11.20
N GLN A 110 5.45 1.17 -11.27
CA GLN A 110 6.14 0.81 -12.51
C GLN A 110 5.87 -0.62 -12.98
N HIS A 111 5.17 -1.42 -12.17
CA HIS A 111 4.95 -2.84 -12.41
C HIS A 111 3.46 -3.21 -12.56
N VAL A 112 2.59 -2.21 -12.67
CA VAL A 112 1.13 -2.39 -12.81
C VAL A 112 0.56 -1.39 -13.81
N ASP A 113 -0.55 -1.76 -14.46
CA ASP A 113 -1.33 -0.82 -15.25
C ASP A 113 -2.21 0.03 -14.33
N LEU A 114 -2.10 1.35 -14.47
CA LEU A 114 -2.88 2.31 -13.70
C LEU A 114 -4.20 2.62 -14.38
N ILE A 115 -5.26 2.79 -13.57
CA ILE A 115 -6.56 3.26 -14.04
C ILE A 115 -6.70 4.78 -13.85
N ASP A 116 -7.66 5.39 -14.51
CA ASP A 116 -8.07 6.79 -14.33
C ASP A 116 -6.93 7.82 -14.49
N PRO A 117 -6.12 7.78 -15.56
CA PRO A 117 -5.10 8.79 -15.79
C PRO A 117 -5.75 10.18 -15.94
N PHE A 118 -5.19 11.18 -15.30
CA PHE A 118 -5.69 12.55 -15.41
C PHE A 118 -5.34 13.13 -16.80
N LYS A 119 -6.35 13.51 -17.56
CA LYS A 119 -6.18 14.01 -18.93
C LYS A 119 -6.02 15.54 -19.04
N GLY A 120 -6.02 16.24 -17.91
CA GLY A 120 -5.85 17.70 -17.87
C GLY A 120 -4.40 18.11 -17.62
N THR A 121 -4.18 19.44 -17.56
CA THR A 121 -2.90 19.99 -17.09
C THR A 121 -2.89 20.00 -15.57
N VAL A 122 -1.92 19.33 -14.95
CA VAL A 122 -1.72 19.36 -13.50
C VAL A 122 -1.14 20.74 -13.12
N THR A 123 -1.77 21.38 -12.16
CA THR A 123 -1.37 22.68 -11.60
C THR A 123 -1.35 22.58 -10.07
N PRO A 124 -0.74 23.51 -9.35
CA PRO A 124 -0.79 23.53 -7.88
C PRO A 124 -2.20 23.60 -7.28
N PHE A 125 -3.22 23.91 -8.09
CA PHE A 125 -4.63 24.01 -7.68
C PHE A 125 -5.45 22.79 -8.13
N SER A 126 -4.83 21.79 -8.71
CA SER A 126 -5.54 20.60 -9.24
C SER A 126 -6.02 19.65 -8.14
N GLY A 127 -5.52 19.77 -6.91
CA GLY A 127 -5.73 18.81 -5.83
C GLY A 127 -4.80 17.59 -6.02
N ASP A 128 -5.22 16.46 -5.46
CA ASP A 128 -4.45 15.19 -5.50
C ASP A 128 -4.74 14.41 -6.80
N VAL A 129 -4.58 15.07 -7.95
CA VAL A 129 -4.72 14.42 -9.25
C VAL A 129 -3.38 13.87 -9.72
N HIS A 130 -3.39 12.70 -10.30
CA HIS A 130 -2.20 11.96 -10.75
C HIS A 130 -2.21 11.82 -12.27
N ALA A 131 -1.21 12.40 -12.95
CA ALA A 131 -1.13 12.39 -14.40
C ALA A 131 -1.00 10.96 -14.94
N GLN A 132 -0.26 10.10 -14.25
CA GLN A 132 -0.04 8.71 -14.66
C GLN A 132 -1.25 7.81 -14.39
N GLY A 133 -2.12 8.15 -13.47
CA GLY A 133 -3.28 7.38 -13.05
C GLY A 133 -3.37 7.21 -11.54
N ASN A 134 -4.46 6.62 -11.09
CA ASN A 134 -4.76 6.43 -9.67
C ASN A 134 -3.67 5.59 -8.97
N PRO A 135 -2.99 6.11 -7.93
CA PRO A 135 -1.89 5.42 -7.25
C PRO A 135 -2.34 4.34 -6.25
N HIS A 136 -3.64 4.23 -5.94
CA HIS A 136 -4.15 3.33 -4.89
C HIS A 136 -4.36 1.88 -5.38
N PHE A 137 -3.50 1.41 -6.30
CA PHE A 137 -3.59 0.07 -6.92
C PHE A 137 -3.35 -1.09 -5.95
N HIS A 138 -2.76 -0.84 -4.80
CA HIS A 138 -2.62 -1.83 -3.73
C HIS A 138 -3.97 -2.36 -3.23
N THR A 139 -5.07 -1.67 -3.52
CA THR A 139 -6.43 -2.10 -3.17
C THR A 139 -7.01 -3.15 -4.14
N ASP A 140 -6.26 -3.59 -5.16
CA ASP A 140 -6.56 -4.77 -6.00
C ASP A 140 -5.53 -5.87 -5.73
N PRO A 141 -5.91 -7.03 -5.15
CA PRO A 141 -4.97 -8.09 -4.80
C PRO A 141 -4.23 -8.66 -6.02
N ARG A 142 -4.81 -8.55 -7.21
CA ARG A 142 -4.16 -9.00 -8.46
C ARG A 142 -2.98 -8.12 -8.82
N ARG A 143 -3.06 -6.81 -8.53
CA ARG A 143 -1.95 -5.85 -8.71
C ARG A 143 -0.89 -6.02 -7.63
N VAL A 144 -1.29 -6.30 -6.40
CA VAL A 144 -0.35 -6.67 -5.32
C VAL A 144 0.49 -7.89 -5.72
N MET A 145 -0.12 -8.88 -6.38
CA MET A 145 0.59 -10.04 -6.94
C MET A 145 1.68 -9.64 -7.94
N LEU A 146 1.37 -8.72 -8.87
CA LEU A 146 2.35 -8.25 -9.86
C LEU A 146 3.51 -7.53 -9.19
N VAL A 147 3.21 -6.67 -8.21
CA VAL A 147 4.24 -5.98 -7.42
C VAL A 147 5.09 -6.98 -6.63
N ALA A 148 4.50 -8.00 -6.02
CA ALA A 148 5.22 -9.02 -5.27
C ALA A 148 6.26 -9.76 -6.16
N LYS A 149 5.87 -10.13 -7.38
CA LYS A 149 6.79 -10.74 -8.38
C LYS A 149 7.95 -9.83 -8.73
N ALA A 150 7.65 -8.59 -9.04
CA ALA A 150 8.66 -7.60 -9.42
C ALA A 150 9.62 -7.28 -8.24
N LEU A 151 9.06 -7.14 -7.04
CA LEU A 151 9.83 -6.89 -5.81
C LEU A 151 10.76 -8.07 -5.50
N ALA A 152 10.26 -9.30 -5.56
CA ALA A 152 11.06 -10.51 -5.35
C ALA A 152 12.23 -10.59 -6.35
N GLY A 153 11.97 -10.32 -7.63
CA GLY A 153 13.02 -10.26 -8.65
C GLY A 153 14.08 -9.21 -8.35
N ARG A 154 13.66 -8.00 -7.92
CA ARG A 154 14.59 -6.92 -7.56
C ARG A 154 15.41 -7.26 -6.31
N LEU A 155 14.77 -7.80 -5.27
CA LEU A 155 15.45 -8.22 -4.04
C LEU A 155 16.45 -9.34 -4.31
N GLY A 156 16.09 -10.35 -5.12
CA GLY A 156 17.00 -11.42 -5.51
C GLY A 156 18.21 -10.95 -6.33
N GLN A 157 18.07 -9.88 -7.11
CA GLN A 157 19.19 -9.27 -7.84
C GLN A 157 20.14 -8.49 -6.92
N LEU A 158 19.60 -7.72 -5.97
CA LEU A 158 20.38 -6.86 -5.08
C LEU A 158 20.96 -7.62 -3.89
N PHE A 159 20.30 -8.67 -3.44
CA PHE A 159 20.66 -9.48 -2.29
C PHE A 159 20.67 -10.97 -2.67
N PRO A 160 21.69 -11.43 -3.44
CA PRO A 160 21.72 -12.79 -3.99
C PRO A 160 21.71 -13.89 -2.92
N ASP A 161 22.24 -13.61 -1.74
CA ASP A 161 22.21 -14.48 -0.56
C ASP A 161 20.79 -14.79 -0.06
N LYS A 162 19.84 -13.89 -0.30
CA LYS A 162 18.43 -14.02 0.08
C LYS A 162 17.54 -14.58 -1.02
N LYS A 163 18.06 -14.70 -2.24
CA LYS A 163 17.26 -15.04 -3.42
C LYS A 163 16.40 -16.30 -3.23
N THR A 164 17.00 -17.39 -2.75
CA THR A 164 16.29 -18.65 -2.54
C THR A 164 15.13 -18.52 -1.56
N GLN A 165 15.33 -17.82 -0.45
CA GLN A 165 14.28 -17.56 0.55
C GLN A 165 13.17 -16.68 -0.03
N VAL A 166 13.54 -15.61 -0.74
CA VAL A 166 12.60 -14.67 -1.39
C VAL A 166 11.73 -15.41 -2.40
N ASP A 167 12.33 -16.25 -3.26
CA ASP A 167 11.59 -17.02 -4.26
C ASP A 167 10.60 -18.03 -3.59
N GLN A 168 11.02 -18.72 -2.53
CA GLN A 168 10.16 -19.63 -1.78
C GLN A 168 9.00 -18.91 -1.09
N ASN A 169 9.25 -17.74 -0.51
CA ASN A 169 8.21 -16.97 0.15
C ASN A 169 7.26 -16.32 -0.87
N LEU A 170 7.75 -15.93 -2.05
CA LEU A 170 6.91 -15.46 -3.15
C LEU A 170 5.92 -16.57 -3.55
N VAL A 171 6.38 -17.79 -3.80
CA VAL A 171 5.50 -18.91 -4.19
C VAL A 171 4.40 -19.15 -3.15
N LYS A 172 4.75 -19.14 -1.86
CA LYS A 172 3.75 -19.30 -0.78
C LYS A 172 2.73 -18.18 -0.78
N PHE A 173 3.20 -16.94 -0.95
CA PHE A 173 2.32 -15.76 -0.99
C PHE A 173 1.39 -15.80 -2.21
N GLU A 174 1.91 -16.16 -3.39
CA GLU A 174 1.11 -16.27 -4.62
C GLU A 174 0.02 -17.35 -4.50
N ASP A 175 0.37 -18.51 -3.95
CA ASP A 175 -0.57 -19.61 -3.74
C ASP A 175 -1.70 -19.22 -2.77
N GLU A 176 -1.35 -18.57 -1.65
CA GLU A 176 -2.35 -18.12 -0.67
C GLU A 176 -3.22 -17.00 -1.26
N LEU A 177 -2.61 -15.98 -1.84
CA LEU A 177 -3.33 -14.85 -2.40
C LEU A 177 -4.28 -15.27 -3.52
N SER A 178 -3.85 -16.22 -4.40
CA SER A 178 -4.68 -16.74 -5.48
C SER A 178 -5.91 -17.48 -4.95
N ARG A 179 -5.75 -18.31 -3.91
CA ARG A 179 -6.87 -18.99 -3.24
C ARG A 179 -7.84 -17.98 -2.61
N ARG A 180 -7.30 -16.96 -1.95
CA ARG A 180 -8.09 -15.93 -1.27
C ARG A 180 -8.87 -15.05 -2.25
N ILE A 181 -8.29 -14.68 -3.38
CA ILE A 181 -8.99 -13.93 -4.44
C ILE A 181 -10.28 -14.62 -4.85
N VAL A 182 -10.25 -15.94 -5.11
CA VAL A 182 -11.45 -16.71 -5.48
C VAL A 182 -12.51 -16.66 -4.38
N VAL A 183 -12.11 -16.75 -3.11
CA VAL A 183 -13.04 -16.66 -1.96
C VAL A 183 -13.64 -15.26 -1.88
N TRP A 184 -12.83 -14.21 -1.98
CA TRP A 184 -13.28 -12.82 -1.91
C TRP A 184 -14.23 -12.43 -3.05
N GLU A 185 -13.92 -12.85 -4.28
CA GLU A 185 -14.78 -12.62 -5.43
C GLU A 185 -16.15 -13.31 -5.27
N LYS A 186 -16.16 -14.53 -4.73
CA LYS A 186 -17.42 -15.24 -4.41
C LYS A 186 -18.22 -14.53 -3.33
N GLN A 187 -17.55 -14.05 -2.26
CA GLN A 187 -18.21 -13.31 -1.17
C GLN A 187 -18.81 -11.99 -1.65
N ALA A 188 -18.09 -11.28 -2.51
CA ALA A 188 -18.53 -9.98 -3.04
C ALA A 188 -19.44 -10.08 -4.26
N ALA A 189 -19.67 -11.26 -4.84
CA ALA A 189 -20.48 -11.45 -6.06
C ALA A 189 -21.86 -10.77 -6.02
N PRO A 190 -22.60 -10.73 -4.88
CA PRO A 190 -23.89 -10.02 -4.81
C PRO A 190 -23.78 -8.49 -4.97
N LEU A 191 -22.58 -7.93 -4.83
CA LEU A 191 -22.35 -6.49 -4.99
C LEU A 191 -22.05 -6.08 -6.44
N LYS A 192 -21.84 -7.04 -7.34
CA LYS A 192 -21.54 -6.75 -8.75
C LYS A 192 -22.68 -5.94 -9.39
N GLY A 193 -22.31 -4.81 -9.99
CA GLY A 193 -23.27 -3.88 -10.61
C GLY A 193 -23.96 -2.93 -9.62
N ARG A 194 -23.81 -3.13 -8.30
CA ARG A 194 -24.34 -2.22 -7.29
C ARG A 194 -23.58 -0.90 -7.31
N THR A 195 -24.25 0.16 -6.87
CA THR A 195 -23.69 1.52 -6.88
C THR A 195 -23.30 1.97 -5.48
N VAL A 196 -22.24 2.78 -5.39
CA VAL A 196 -21.73 3.37 -4.14
C VAL A 196 -21.41 4.85 -4.33
N ILE A 197 -21.37 5.59 -3.23
CA ILE A 197 -20.77 6.92 -3.13
C ILE A 197 -19.42 6.75 -2.43
N THR A 198 -18.38 7.43 -2.88
CA THR A 198 -17.03 7.35 -2.32
C THR A 198 -16.59 8.70 -1.75
N GLN A 199 -15.53 8.69 -0.96
CA GLN A 199 -14.75 9.89 -0.69
C GLN A 199 -13.32 9.60 -1.13
N HIS A 200 -12.78 10.44 -2.01
CA HIS A 200 -11.51 10.24 -2.68
C HIS A 200 -11.46 8.96 -3.54
N ALA A 201 -10.46 8.85 -4.40
CA ALA A 201 -10.31 7.70 -5.30
C ALA A 201 -9.63 6.48 -4.65
N SER A 202 -9.54 6.42 -3.30
CA SER A 202 -8.77 5.41 -2.56
C SER A 202 -9.14 3.97 -2.90
N PHE A 203 -10.41 3.68 -3.17
CA PHE A 203 -10.92 2.33 -3.46
C PHE A 203 -11.24 2.09 -4.93
N GLY A 204 -10.75 2.93 -5.86
CA GLY A 204 -11.06 2.81 -7.28
C GLY A 204 -10.79 1.43 -7.87
N TYR A 205 -9.70 0.80 -7.44
CA TYR A 205 -9.34 -0.54 -7.90
C TYR A 205 -10.19 -1.65 -7.27
N VAL A 206 -10.68 -1.47 -6.02
CA VAL A 206 -11.67 -2.39 -5.42
C VAL A 206 -12.95 -2.39 -6.26
N TRP A 207 -13.41 -1.21 -6.65
CA TRP A 207 -14.59 -1.07 -7.48
C TRP A 207 -14.43 -1.73 -8.83
N ALA A 208 -13.30 -1.51 -9.49
CA ALA A 208 -12.97 -2.14 -10.75
C ALA A 208 -12.85 -3.67 -10.63
N TRP A 209 -12.20 -4.16 -9.56
CA TRP A 209 -12.03 -5.59 -9.30
C TRP A 209 -13.36 -6.31 -9.05
N LEU A 210 -14.20 -5.76 -8.16
CA LEU A 210 -15.45 -6.40 -7.73
C LEU A 210 -16.66 -6.05 -8.62
N GLY A 211 -16.48 -5.19 -9.63
CA GLY A 211 -17.55 -4.75 -10.53
C GLY A 211 -18.59 -3.87 -9.85
N ILE A 212 -18.21 -3.15 -8.78
CA ILE A 212 -19.03 -2.15 -8.09
C ILE A 212 -18.90 -0.82 -8.85
N LYS A 213 -19.94 0.01 -8.84
CA LYS A 213 -19.98 1.26 -9.61
C LYS A 213 -20.00 2.48 -8.68
N PRO A 214 -18.91 3.23 -8.54
CA PRO A 214 -18.98 4.54 -7.91
C PRO A 214 -19.79 5.49 -8.78
N ILE A 215 -20.82 6.14 -8.21
CA ILE A 215 -21.68 7.08 -8.93
C ILE A 215 -21.35 8.53 -8.62
N ALA A 216 -20.76 8.79 -7.48
CA ALA A 216 -20.33 10.11 -7.05
C ALA A 216 -19.17 9.99 -6.06
N ASP A 217 -18.39 11.05 -6.00
CA ASP A 217 -17.39 11.26 -4.95
C ASP A 217 -17.83 12.44 -4.08
N LEU A 218 -17.54 12.38 -2.76
CA LEU A 218 -17.81 13.50 -1.86
C LEU A 218 -16.93 14.71 -2.17
N GLU A 219 -15.75 14.47 -2.71
CA GLU A 219 -14.84 15.52 -3.16
C GLU A 219 -15.20 15.93 -4.59
N PRO A 220 -15.35 17.23 -4.87
CA PRO A 220 -15.60 17.70 -6.24
C PRO A 220 -14.40 17.44 -7.17
N ARG A 221 -13.22 17.29 -6.61
CA ARG A 221 -11.95 16.82 -7.20
C ARG A 221 -11.13 16.18 -6.08
N PRO A 222 -10.26 15.19 -6.38
CA PRO A 222 -9.40 14.56 -5.38
C PRO A 222 -8.63 15.60 -4.54
N GLY A 223 -8.65 15.44 -3.21
CA GLY A 223 -8.00 16.36 -2.27
C GLY A 223 -8.70 17.71 -2.06
N VAL A 224 -9.84 17.97 -2.71
CA VAL A 224 -10.60 19.22 -2.54
C VAL A 224 -11.81 18.95 -1.64
N PRO A 225 -11.92 19.63 -0.48
CA PRO A 225 -13.03 19.41 0.45
C PRO A 225 -14.40 19.64 -0.21
N PRO A 226 -15.42 18.85 0.17
CA PRO A 226 -16.75 18.97 -0.38
C PRO A 226 -17.42 20.30 0.01
N THR A 227 -18.16 20.88 -0.94
CA THR A 227 -19.02 22.06 -0.70
C THR A 227 -20.46 21.62 -0.50
N ALA A 228 -21.27 22.44 0.17
CA ALA A 228 -22.71 22.15 0.35
C ALA A 228 -23.43 21.90 -0.99
N SER A 229 -23.20 22.78 -1.99
CA SER A 229 -23.81 22.64 -3.31
C SER A 229 -23.36 21.37 -4.04
N HIS A 230 -22.13 20.88 -3.81
CA HIS A 230 -21.66 19.62 -4.36
C HIS A 230 -22.39 18.44 -3.70
N LEU A 231 -22.50 18.44 -2.37
CA LEU A 231 -23.22 17.39 -1.63
C LEU A 231 -24.73 17.34 -2.00
N GLU A 232 -25.37 18.48 -2.23
CA GLU A 232 -26.75 18.53 -2.73
C GLU A 232 -26.90 17.85 -4.09
N ARG A 233 -25.93 18.04 -5.00
CA ARG A 233 -25.91 17.31 -6.30
C ARG A 233 -25.75 15.81 -6.10
N VAL A 234 -24.90 15.37 -5.17
CA VAL A 234 -24.72 13.96 -4.80
C VAL A 234 -26.04 13.38 -4.29
N ILE A 235 -26.77 14.09 -3.41
CA ILE A 235 -28.09 13.67 -2.92
C ILE A 235 -29.10 13.54 -4.09
N ALA A 236 -29.14 14.51 -4.99
CA ALA A 236 -30.05 14.47 -6.14
C ALA A 236 -29.77 13.26 -7.05
N LEU A 237 -28.50 12.98 -7.34
CA LEU A 237 -28.08 11.83 -8.13
C LEU A 237 -28.44 10.50 -7.45
N SER A 238 -28.30 10.44 -6.13
CA SER A 238 -28.54 9.23 -5.34
C SER A 238 -30.00 8.80 -5.35
N LYS A 239 -30.94 9.74 -5.53
CA LYS A 239 -32.39 9.41 -5.64
C LYS A 239 -32.70 8.52 -6.86
N THR A 240 -31.94 8.67 -7.94
CA THR A 240 -32.13 7.89 -9.17
C THR A 240 -31.23 6.66 -9.22
N GLN A 241 -30.01 6.75 -8.68
CA GLN A 241 -28.99 5.70 -8.76
C GLN A 241 -28.99 4.71 -7.59
N GLN A 242 -29.69 5.06 -6.49
CA GLN A 242 -29.91 4.22 -5.29
C GLN A 242 -28.64 3.51 -4.77
N PRO A 243 -27.61 4.25 -4.35
CA PRO A 243 -26.36 3.65 -3.86
C PRO A 243 -26.62 2.78 -2.64
N VAL A 244 -25.91 1.65 -2.54
CA VAL A 244 -26.02 0.73 -1.40
C VAL A 244 -25.19 1.17 -0.22
N ALA A 245 -24.18 2.03 -0.42
CA ALA A 245 -23.32 2.53 0.64
C ALA A 245 -22.68 3.88 0.29
N ILE A 246 -22.24 4.57 1.36
CA ILE A 246 -21.26 5.66 1.34
C ILE A 246 -19.99 5.07 1.92
N VAL A 247 -18.87 5.13 1.21
CA VAL A 247 -17.60 4.51 1.60
C VAL A 247 -16.51 5.57 1.72
N ILE A 248 -15.87 5.60 2.89
CA ILE A 248 -14.83 6.58 3.25
C ILE A 248 -13.59 5.82 3.72
N ALA A 249 -12.41 6.24 3.30
CA ALA A 249 -11.16 5.74 3.86
C ALA A 249 -10.94 6.27 5.29
N GLN A 250 -10.42 5.42 6.17
CA GLN A 250 -10.30 5.70 7.61
C GLN A 250 -9.45 6.94 7.93
N HIS A 251 -8.52 7.32 7.08
CA HIS A 251 -7.67 8.49 7.28
C HIS A 251 -8.34 9.82 6.88
N HIS A 252 -9.47 9.79 6.15
CA HIS A 252 -10.20 10.99 5.78
C HIS A 252 -11.15 11.48 6.89
N ASP A 253 -11.49 12.77 6.87
CA ASP A 253 -12.52 13.33 7.77
C ASP A 253 -13.90 12.72 7.44
N PRO A 254 -14.52 11.98 8.37
CA PRO A 254 -15.80 11.35 8.11
C PRO A 254 -17.00 12.32 8.20
N LYS A 255 -16.81 13.58 8.61
CA LYS A 255 -17.92 14.52 8.83
C LYS A 255 -18.80 14.74 7.61
N PRO A 256 -18.24 15.00 6.40
CA PRO A 256 -19.07 15.18 5.20
C PRO A 256 -19.90 13.94 4.86
N GLY A 257 -19.30 12.75 4.97
CA GLY A 257 -20.02 11.50 4.73
C GLY A 257 -21.09 11.20 5.77
N ARG A 258 -20.87 11.51 7.06
CA ARG A 258 -21.88 11.40 8.12
C ARG A 258 -23.03 12.35 7.88
N TRP A 259 -22.76 13.57 7.48
CA TRP A 259 -23.79 14.54 7.13
C TRP A 259 -24.63 14.06 5.94
N LEU A 260 -23.96 13.57 4.87
CA LEU A 260 -24.64 13.01 3.71
C LEU A 260 -25.48 11.80 4.08
N ALA A 261 -24.93 10.84 4.81
CA ALA A 261 -25.62 9.65 5.26
C ALA A 261 -26.90 9.99 6.03
N LYS A 262 -26.83 10.95 6.97
CA LYS A 262 -28.00 11.43 7.72
C LYS A 262 -29.02 12.09 6.81
N SER A 263 -28.59 12.90 5.83
CA SER A 263 -29.47 13.59 4.89
C SER A 263 -30.20 12.64 3.93
N MET A 264 -29.75 11.39 3.84
CA MET A 264 -30.28 10.35 2.94
C MET A 264 -30.87 9.15 3.69
N ASP A 265 -30.99 9.20 5.02
CA ASP A 265 -31.40 8.07 5.87
C ASP A 265 -30.55 6.79 5.64
N MET A 266 -29.24 7.00 5.43
CA MET A 266 -28.26 5.94 5.09
C MET A 266 -27.20 5.71 6.17
N GLU A 267 -27.41 6.12 7.42
CA GLU A 267 -26.39 6.04 8.49
C GLU A 267 -25.84 4.61 8.70
N ARG A 268 -26.72 3.61 8.55
CA ARG A 268 -26.33 2.19 8.63
C ARG A 268 -25.55 1.68 7.40
N LYS A 269 -25.51 2.46 6.35
CA LYS A 269 -24.81 2.17 5.08
C LYS A 269 -23.56 3.03 4.90
N LEU A 270 -23.18 3.78 5.91
CA LEU A 270 -21.88 4.48 5.94
C LEU A 270 -20.80 3.51 6.41
N LEU A 271 -19.86 3.21 5.53
CA LEU A 271 -18.68 2.39 5.83
C LEU A 271 -17.44 3.28 5.92
N ILE A 272 -16.71 3.17 7.02
CA ILE A 272 -15.38 3.76 7.17
C ILE A 272 -14.40 2.59 7.13
N LEU A 273 -13.67 2.46 6.02
CA LEU A 273 -12.83 1.30 5.72
C LEU A 273 -11.34 1.63 5.87
N PRO A 274 -10.53 0.68 6.35
CA PRO A 274 -9.09 0.84 6.31
C PRO A 274 -8.62 0.84 4.85
N ALA A 275 -7.88 1.89 4.46
CA ALA A 275 -7.37 2.01 3.09
C ALA A 275 -6.09 1.17 2.87
N THR A 276 -5.45 0.72 3.94
CA THR A 276 -4.25 -0.12 3.91
C THR A 276 -4.19 -1.00 5.16
N VAL A 277 -3.13 -1.80 5.28
CA VAL A 277 -2.86 -2.68 6.43
C VAL A 277 -2.62 -1.88 7.71
N SER A 278 -3.09 -2.40 8.85
CA SER A 278 -2.93 -1.74 10.16
C SER A 278 -1.61 -2.07 10.86
N ASP A 279 -0.93 -3.11 10.42
CA ASP A 279 0.39 -3.52 10.92
C ASP A 279 1.24 -4.10 9.76
N GLU A 280 2.51 -4.37 10.03
CA GLU A 280 3.50 -4.76 9.02
C GLU A 280 3.89 -6.25 9.13
N GLN A 281 2.99 -7.11 9.65
CA GLN A 281 3.28 -8.54 9.72
C GLN A 281 3.16 -9.20 8.33
N PRO A 282 3.82 -10.34 8.09
CA PRO A 282 3.82 -11.01 6.78
C PRO A 282 2.42 -11.39 6.25
N ASP A 283 1.44 -11.60 7.14
CA ASP A 283 0.05 -11.95 6.78
C ASP A 283 -0.90 -10.74 6.71
N SER A 284 -0.41 -9.53 6.98
CA SER A 284 -1.24 -8.33 7.12
C SER A 284 -2.03 -8.00 5.86
N ILE A 285 -1.44 -8.22 4.66
CA ILE A 285 -2.14 -8.00 3.39
C ILE A 285 -3.36 -8.92 3.27
N ILE A 286 -3.21 -10.19 3.57
CA ILE A 286 -4.31 -11.17 3.49
C ILE A 286 -5.40 -10.80 4.51
N ARG A 287 -5.04 -10.52 5.77
CA ARG A 287 -5.98 -10.13 6.82
C ARG A 287 -6.73 -8.84 6.48
N TRP A 288 -6.04 -7.88 5.88
CA TRP A 288 -6.65 -6.63 5.47
C TRP A 288 -7.70 -6.84 4.37
N PHE A 289 -7.39 -7.60 3.32
CA PHE A 289 -8.38 -7.94 2.29
C PHE A 289 -9.55 -8.75 2.85
N ASP A 290 -9.31 -9.67 3.81
CA ASP A 290 -10.38 -10.40 4.50
C ASP A 290 -11.37 -9.44 5.17
N GLN A 291 -10.85 -8.47 5.90
CA GLN A 291 -11.66 -7.46 6.59
C GLN A 291 -12.39 -6.55 5.61
N LEU A 292 -11.70 -6.07 4.58
CA LEU A 292 -12.26 -5.18 3.56
C LEU A 292 -13.43 -5.85 2.83
N VAL A 293 -13.23 -7.07 2.34
CA VAL A 293 -14.27 -7.81 1.61
C VAL A 293 -15.41 -8.21 2.52
N ALA A 294 -15.14 -8.62 3.76
CA ALA A 294 -16.19 -8.96 4.72
C ALA A 294 -17.09 -7.75 5.03
N GLN A 295 -16.51 -6.56 5.24
CA GLN A 295 -17.27 -5.33 5.48
C GLN A 295 -18.09 -4.92 4.26
N LEU A 296 -17.52 -4.97 3.05
CA LEU A 296 -18.26 -4.69 1.82
C LEU A 296 -19.40 -5.69 1.63
N SER A 297 -19.15 -6.98 1.81
CA SER A 297 -20.15 -8.03 1.60
C SER A 297 -21.34 -7.95 2.58
N SER A 298 -21.17 -7.27 3.72
CA SER A 298 -22.28 -7.00 4.65
C SER A 298 -23.38 -6.13 4.06
N LEU A 299 -23.07 -5.37 3.00
CA LEU A 299 -24.03 -4.53 2.26
C LEU A 299 -24.99 -5.34 1.37
N ALA A 300 -24.71 -6.60 1.14
CA ALA A 300 -25.55 -7.49 0.32
C ALA A 300 -26.69 -8.13 1.13
N LYS A 301 -26.69 -7.95 2.44
CA LYS A 301 -27.73 -8.43 3.36
C LYS A 301 -28.79 -7.35 3.58
#